data_db6ce112813581eccff51aca46b79e9d
#
_entry.id   db6ce112813581eccff51aca46b79e9d
#
_cell.length_a   1.000
_cell.length_b   1.000
_cell.length_c   1.000
_cell.angle_alpha   90.00
_cell.angle_beta   90.00
_cell.angle_gamma   90.00
#
_symmetry.space_group_name_H-M   'P 1'
#
loop_
_entity.id
_entity.type
_entity.pdbx_description
1 polymer ?
#
loop_
_entity_poly.entity_id
_entity_poly.type
_entity_poly.pdbx_seq_one_letter_code
_entity_poly.pdbx_strand_id
1 'polypeptide(L)'
;MRRATLVALPVLLVAGVLAVLLRDDGDAPGPAQARVEVVEGAVRVTVPTGATRTVTDADTVDFGDVVEVAEGSARLELADGSAYELRHRDGVGSALVVGGPPELTAGDALVVDGFPARIRVGTATLSAQGALRVDVASETAVAYAGRAGVAGVGDVSELRMLRRLVLVPGAGPEPAAFDGADEWDRRYLGEAIAFGERLEALARGYTSDLPPGGGRSVEFYRAVLPALDEEREFSTDLLDPSRPPGETLVGAAIAVQGRRGTFRDRWAEVFAFRGAGAAWGLVALDQGVSSAPLLETIELAIGIPPSSPAADAPSTTTTTAGPGTTTSTTGSTTTTTAPPPDAPERPPGGLLDPVVDPVGGLLDGLLHQLLPEG
;
A
#
# COMPACT_ATOMS: atom_id res chain seq x y z
N MET A 1 -37.61 -18.86 -1.14
CA MET A 1 -37.03 -18.85 -2.49
C MET A 1 -35.64 -18.29 -2.43
N ARG A 2 -34.62 -19.09 -2.07
CA ARG A 2 -33.19 -18.71 -2.06
C ARG A 2 -32.37 -19.99 -2.25
N ARG A 3 -32.16 -20.42 -3.49
CA ARG A 3 -31.21 -21.51 -3.85
C ARG A 3 -30.87 -21.35 -5.35
N ALA A 4 -30.00 -20.43 -5.71
CA ALA A 4 -29.50 -20.34 -7.09
C ALA A 4 -28.08 -19.74 -7.25
N THR A 5 -27.27 -19.66 -6.20
CA THR A 5 -25.99 -18.92 -6.32
C THR A 5 -24.73 -19.79 -6.14
N LEU A 6 -24.86 -21.11 -6.00
CA LEU A 6 -23.72 -21.96 -5.60
C LEU A 6 -23.17 -22.89 -6.70
N VAL A 7 -23.60 -22.74 -7.94
CA VAL A 7 -23.19 -23.65 -9.05
C VAL A 7 -22.28 -22.99 -10.08
N ALA A 8 -22.13 -21.66 -10.07
CA ALA A 8 -21.37 -20.96 -11.11
C ALA A 8 -19.84 -20.91 -10.88
N LEU A 9 -19.38 -20.96 -9.64
CA LEU A 9 -17.95 -20.80 -9.31
C LEU A 9 -17.04 -21.93 -9.84
N PRO A 10 -17.40 -23.22 -9.72
CA PRO A 10 -16.53 -24.29 -10.21
C PRO A 10 -16.43 -24.37 -11.74
N VAL A 11 -17.42 -23.87 -12.48
CA VAL A 11 -17.41 -23.91 -13.96
C VAL A 11 -16.47 -22.88 -14.56
N LEU A 12 -16.33 -21.70 -13.93
CA LEU A 12 -15.39 -20.67 -14.39
C LEU A 12 -13.92 -21.08 -14.17
N LEU A 13 -13.63 -21.74 -13.05
CA LEU A 13 -12.29 -22.20 -12.72
C LEU A 13 -11.82 -23.29 -13.70
N VAL A 14 -12.72 -24.22 -14.07
CA VAL A 14 -12.42 -25.27 -15.06
C VAL A 14 -12.23 -24.69 -16.46
N ALA A 15 -12.99 -23.64 -16.84
CA ALA A 15 -12.83 -23.00 -18.14
C ALA A 15 -11.51 -22.21 -18.26
N GLY A 16 -11.06 -21.57 -17.17
CA GLY A 16 -9.77 -20.90 -17.12
C GLY A 16 -8.57 -21.84 -17.27
N VAL A 17 -8.60 -22.97 -16.57
CA VAL A 17 -7.56 -24.00 -16.66
C VAL A 17 -7.53 -24.65 -18.06
N LEU A 18 -8.69 -24.87 -18.68
CA LEU A 18 -8.76 -25.46 -20.00
C LEU A 18 -8.23 -24.53 -21.11
N ALA A 19 -8.41 -23.22 -20.96
CA ALA A 19 -7.91 -22.23 -21.92
C ALA A 19 -6.37 -22.12 -21.89
N VAL A 20 -5.74 -22.34 -20.72
CA VAL A 20 -4.27 -22.35 -20.58
C VAL A 20 -3.66 -23.61 -21.21
N LEU A 21 -4.35 -24.75 -21.10
CA LEU A 21 -3.87 -26.03 -21.63
C LEU A 21 -3.95 -26.13 -23.17
N LEU A 22 -4.71 -25.25 -23.84
CA LEU A 22 -4.87 -25.23 -25.30
C LEU A 22 -3.96 -24.20 -26.01
N ARG A 23 -3.13 -23.46 -25.24
CA ARG A 23 -2.15 -22.56 -25.84
C ARG A 23 -0.85 -23.32 -26.12
N ASP A 24 -0.74 -23.75 -27.33
CA ASP A 24 0.45 -24.38 -27.92
C ASP A 24 1.46 -23.27 -28.28
N ASP A 25 2.17 -22.73 -27.30
CA ASP A 25 3.35 -21.89 -27.54
C ASP A 25 4.57 -22.82 -27.60
N GLY A 26 5.00 -23.12 -28.79
CA GLY A 26 5.97 -24.14 -29.18
C GLY A 26 7.42 -23.99 -28.71
N ASP A 27 7.64 -23.48 -27.52
CA ASP A 27 8.90 -23.55 -26.75
C ASP A 27 8.59 -23.98 -25.33
N ALA A 28 8.48 -25.31 -25.11
CA ALA A 28 8.36 -25.87 -23.78
C ALA A 28 9.73 -25.72 -23.07
N PRO A 29 9.93 -24.74 -22.18
CA PRO A 29 11.04 -24.79 -21.24
C PRO A 29 10.90 -26.09 -20.45
N GLY A 30 12.01 -26.76 -20.14
CA GLY A 30 12.03 -27.92 -19.24
C GLY A 30 11.28 -27.57 -17.93
N PRO A 31 10.91 -28.56 -17.13
CA PRO A 31 10.04 -28.36 -15.97
C PRO A 31 10.58 -27.20 -15.12
N ALA A 32 9.83 -26.10 -15.08
CA ALA A 32 10.14 -24.99 -14.22
C ALA A 32 9.80 -25.43 -12.81
N GLN A 33 10.82 -25.92 -12.09
CA GLN A 33 10.65 -26.23 -10.67
C GLN A 33 10.48 -24.91 -9.91
N ALA A 34 9.36 -24.79 -9.23
CA ALA A 34 9.13 -23.75 -8.26
C ALA A 34 8.96 -24.38 -6.88
N ARG A 35 9.26 -23.64 -5.85
CA ARG A 35 9.04 -24.02 -4.46
C ARG A 35 7.88 -23.22 -3.90
N VAL A 36 6.88 -23.89 -3.38
CA VAL A 36 5.85 -23.28 -2.54
C VAL A 36 6.20 -23.51 -1.07
N GLU A 37 6.09 -22.45 -0.27
CA GLU A 37 6.25 -22.47 1.19
C GLU A 37 4.99 -21.89 1.81
N VAL A 38 4.35 -22.65 2.70
CA VAL A 38 3.17 -22.20 3.42
C VAL A 38 3.62 -21.34 4.60
N VAL A 39 3.22 -20.07 4.60
CA VAL A 39 3.52 -19.12 5.69
C VAL A 39 2.49 -19.28 6.80
N GLU A 40 1.21 -19.41 6.39
CA GLU A 40 0.08 -19.61 7.30
C GLU A 40 -1.02 -20.41 6.62
N GLY A 41 -1.71 -21.27 7.38
CA GLY A 41 -2.83 -22.07 6.87
C GLY A 41 -2.40 -23.27 6.04
N ALA A 42 -3.00 -23.44 4.84
CA ALA A 42 -2.71 -24.52 3.92
C ALA A 42 -2.89 -24.12 2.46
N VAL A 43 -2.08 -24.69 1.61
CA VAL A 43 -2.11 -24.51 0.16
C VAL A 43 -2.61 -25.77 -0.51
N ARG A 44 -3.47 -25.61 -1.51
CA ARG A 44 -3.88 -26.69 -2.41
C ARG A 44 -3.08 -26.56 -3.71
N VAL A 45 -2.46 -27.66 -4.13
CA VAL A 45 -1.77 -27.74 -5.42
C VAL A 45 -2.55 -28.72 -6.30
N THR A 46 -2.98 -28.24 -7.46
CA THR A 46 -3.67 -29.04 -8.48
C THR A 46 -2.78 -29.20 -9.70
N VAL A 47 -2.40 -30.43 -10.03
CA VAL A 47 -1.60 -30.71 -11.21
C VAL A 47 -2.45 -30.68 -12.48
N PRO A 48 -1.87 -30.52 -13.70
CA PRO A 48 -2.64 -30.42 -14.95
C PRO A 48 -3.56 -31.63 -15.22
N THR A 49 -3.27 -32.79 -14.66
CA THR A 49 -4.12 -33.98 -14.76
C THR A 49 -5.39 -33.94 -13.89
N GLY A 50 -5.53 -32.88 -13.06
CA GLY A 50 -6.65 -32.69 -12.13
C GLY A 50 -6.45 -33.33 -10.76
N ALA A 51 -5.34 -34.03 -10.52
CA ALA A 51 -5.05 -34.53 -9.17
C ALA A 51 -4.69 -33.36 -8.25
N THR A 52 -5.20 -33.43 -7.00
CA THR A 52 -5.00 -32.35 -6.03
C THR A 52 -4.30 -32.89 -4.77
N ARG A 53 -3.37 -32.11 -4.23
CA ARG A 53 -2.72 -32.36 -2.95
C ARG A 53 -2.75 -31.13 -2.06
N THR A 54 -2.71 -31.33 -0.75
CA THR A 54 -2.59 -30.26 0.23
C THR A 54 -1.16 -30.17 0.72
N VAL A 55 -0.62 -28.96 0.75
CA VAL A 55 0.70 -28.60 1.28
C VAL A 55 0.51 -27.82 2.56
N THR A 56 1.17 -28.21 3.63
CA THR A 56 1.09 -27.57 4.96
C THR A 56 2.42 -27.00 5.47
N ASP A 57 3.51 -27.21 4.70
CA ASP A 57 4.82 -26.67 5.04
C ASP A 57 5.50 -26.15 3.76
N ALA A 58 6.23 -26.99 3.06
CA ALA A 58 6.85 -26.65 1.79
C ALA A 58 6.80 -27.83 0.82
N ASP A 59 6.72 -27.51 -0.49
CA ASP A 59 6.70 -28.51 -1.54
C ASP A 59 7.24 -27.95 -2.85
N THR A 60 7.60 -28.84 -3.78
CA THR A 60 7.97 -28.48 -5.15
C THR A 60 6.73 -28.54 -6.03
N VAL A 61 6.58 -27.56 -6.90
CA VAL A 61 5.50 -27.47 -7.89
C VAL A 61 6.11 -27.33 -9.28
N ASP A 62 5.43 -27.93 -10.24
CA ASP A 62 5.89 -27.99 -11.63
C ASP A 62 5.14 -26.98 -12.52
N PHE A 63 5.67 -26.81 -13.71
CA PHE A 63 5.03 -25.99 -14.74
C PHE A 63 3.62 -26.52 -15.08
N GLY A 64 2.63 -25.63 -15.01
CA GLY A 64 1.23 -25.96 -15.22
C GLY A 64 0.45 -26.32 -13.94
N ASP A 65 1.12 -26.51 -12.81
CA ASP A 65 0.44 -26.67 -11.54
C ASP A 65 -0.29 -25.39 -11.14
N VAL A 66 -1.44 -25.55 -10.50
CA VAL A 66 -2.20 -24.45 -9.90
C VAL A 66 -1.97 -24.46 -8.39
N VAL A 67 -1.41 -23.38 -7.88
CA VAL A 67 -1.20 -23.12 -6.45
C VAL A 67 -2.35 -22.26 -5.94
N GLU A 68 -3.19 -22.80 -5.04
CA GLU A 68 -4.35 -22.10 -4.46
C GLU A 68 -4.19 -21.96 -2.96
N VAL A 69 -4.26 -20.72 -2.47
CA VAL A 69 -4.29 -20.36 -1.04
C VAL A 69 -5.73 -20.11 -0.64
N ALA A 70 -6.40 -21.13 -0.09
CA ALA A 70 -7.79 -21.04 0.34
C ALA A 70 -7.94 -20.38 1.72
N GLU A 71 -6.87 -20.40 2.55
CA GLU A 71 -6.79 -19.79 3.88
C GLU A 71 -5.34 -19.51 4.22
N GLY A 72 -5.08 -18.35 4.86
CA GLY A 72 -3.74 -17.94 5.26
C GLY A 72 -2.92 -17.33 4.12
N SER A 73 -1.64 -17.68 4.02
CA SER A 73 -0.71 -17.15 3.03
C SER A 73 0.39 -18.13 2.64
N ALA A 74 0.96 -17.94 1.45
CA ALA A 74 2.06 -18.74 0.94
C ALA A 74 3.04 -17.89 0.12
N ARG A 75 4.28 -18.37 0.04
CA ARG A 75 5.33 -17.83 -0.82
C ARG A 75 5.66 -18.85 -1.90
N LEU A 76 5.67 -18.40 -3.14
CA LEU A 76 6.11 -19.17 -4.30
C LEU A 76 7.42 -18.58 -4.80
N GLU A 77 8.46 -19.39 -4.94
CA GLU A 77 9.75 -19.00 -5.49
C GLU A 77 10.06 -19.83 -6.73
N LEU A 78 10.30 -19.16 -7.85
CA LEU A 78 10.64 -19.80 -9.11
C LEU A 78 12.15 -20.05 -9.20
N ALA A 79 12.55 -20.97 -10.10
CA ALA A 79 13.96 -21.30 -10.33
C ALA A 79 14.81 -20.12 -10.82
N ASP A 80 14.21 -19.07 -11.38
CA ASP A 80 14.89 -17.84 -11.81
C ASP A 80 15.09 -16.83 -10.65
N GLY A 81 14.65 -17.16 -9.44
CA GLY A 81 14.73 -16.31 -8.25
C GLY A 81 13.54 -15.36 -8.09
N SER A 82 12.60 -15.35 -9.02
CA SER A 82 11.36 -14.57 -8.87
C SER A 82 10.52 -15.13 -7.71
N ALA A 83 10.02 -14.25 -6.85
CA ALA A 83 9.22 -14.63 -5.70
C ALA A 83 7.86 -13.94 -5.68
N TYR A 84 6.84 -14.69 -5.27
CA TYR A 84 5.45 -14.24 -5.21
C TYR A 84 4.88 -14.59 -3.86
N GLU A 85 4.21 -13.65 -3.19
CA GLU A 85 3.39 -13.92 -2.03
C GLU A 85 1.92 -13.98 -2.46
N LEU A 86 1.23 -15.01 -2.00
CA LEU A 86 -0.20 -15.24 -2.23
C LEU A 86 -0.89 -15.25 -0.87
N ARG A 87 -2.13 -14.80 -0.82
CA ARG A 87 -2.88 -14.78 0.44
C ARG A 87 -4.38 -15.00 0.22
N HIS A 88 -5.04 -15.36 1.28
CA HIS A 88 -6.49 -15.27 1.39
C HIS A 88 -6.87 -13.93 2.02
N ARG A 89 -7.71 -13.15 1.35
CA ARG A 89 -8.17 -11.86 1.82
C ARG A 89 -9.66 -11.67 1.54
N ASP A 90 -10.40 -11.13 2.51
CA ASP A 90 -11.82 -10.75 2.38
C ASP A 90 -12.71 -11.90 1.86
N GLY A 91 -12.39 -13.14 2.25
CA GLY A 91 -13.11 -14.34 1.81
C GLY A 91 -12.73 -14.83 0.41
N VAL A 92 -11.70 -14.23 -0.22
CA VAL A 92 -11.21 -14.65 -1.54
C VAL A 92 -9.79 -15.19 -1.41
N GLY A 93 -9.59 -16.43 -1.84
CA GLY A 93 -8.28 -17.07 -1.93
C GLY A 93 -7.56 -16.69 -3.22
N SER A 94 -6.24 -16.63 -3.16
CA SER A 94 -5.41 -16.41 -4.35
C SER A 94 -5.12 -17.74 -5.05
N ALA A 95 -5.19 -17.74 -6.39
CA ALA A 95 -4.81 -18.88 -7.22
C ALA A 95 -3.88 -18.45 -8.35
N LEU A 96 -2.75 -19.15 -8.47
CA LEU A 96 -1.71 -18.85 -9.44
C LEU A 96 -1.32 -20.12 -10.20
N VAL A 97 -1.31 -20.05 -11.53
CA VAL A 97 -0.81 -21.10 -12.41
C VAL A 97 0.69 -20.90 -12.59
N VAL A 98 1.48 -21.90 -12.22
CA VAL A 98 2.93 -21.87 -12.37
C VAL A 98 3.29 -21.91 -13.84
N GLY A 99 4.02 -20.90 -14.31
CA GLY A 99 4.37 -20.77 -15.73
C GLY A 99 5.48 -19.78 -15.97
N GLY A 100 5.82 -19.56 -17.21
CA GLY A 100 6.82 -18.57 -17.60
C GLY A 100 6.25 -17.49 -18.53
N PRO A 101 5.58 -16.41 -18.09
CA PRO A 101 5.34 -15.97 -16.71
C PRO A 101 4.19 -16.72 -16.00
N PRO A 102 4.18 -16.76 -14.67
CA PRO A 102 3.03 -17.29 -13.92
C PRO A 102 1.79 -16.43 -14.13
N GLU A 103 0.62 -17.07 -14.06
CA GLU A 103 -0.67 -16.39 -14.26
C GLU A 103 -1.50 -16.40 -12.98
N LEU A 104 -1.83 -15.22 -12.49
CA LEU A 104 -2.77 -15.03 -11.40
C LEU A 104 -4.20 -15.14 -11.93
N THR A 105 -4.95 -16.13 -11.45
CA THR A 105 -6.32 -16.41 -11.91
C THR A 105 -7.39 -16.04 -10.91
N ALA A 106 -7.03 -15.86 -9.64
CA ALA A 106 -7.95 -15.42 -8.58
C ALA A 106 -7.17 -14.72 -7.45
N GLY A 107 -7.86 -13.85 -6.71
CA GLY A 107 -7.33 -13.15 -5.54
C GLY A 107 -6.27 -12.12 -5.86
N ASP A 108 -5.35 -11.93 -4.93
CA ASP A 108 -4.25 -11.00 -5.08
C ASP A 108 -2.87 -11.68 -4.89
N ALA A 109 -1.86 -11.14 -5.55
CA ALA A 109 -0.48 -11.56 -5.44
C ALA A 109 0.43 -10.36 -5.27
N LEU A 110 1.49 -10.53 -4.48
CA LEU A 110 2.59 -9.61 -4.36
C LEU A 110 3.81 -10.20 -5.06
N VAL A 111 4.28 -9.55 -6.11
CA VAL A 111 5.63 -9.78 -6.65
C VAL A 111 6.61 -9.15 -5.70
N VAL A 112 7.49 -9.98 -5.10
CA VAL A 112 8.43 -9.53 -4.08
C VAL A 112 9.63 -8.84 -4.74
N ASP A 113 10.10 -7.76 -4.09
CA ASP A 113 11.29 -7.03 -4.53
C ASP A 113 12.57 -7.91 -4.49
N GLY A 114 13.49 -7.65 -5.41
CA GLY A 114 14.81 -8.28 -5.43
C GLY A 114 15.24 -8.81 -6.80
N PHE A 115 14.33 -9.34 -7.60
CA PHE A 115 14.62 -9.83 -8.95
C PHE A 115 13.57 -9.34 -9.95
N PRO A 116 13.95 -9.09 -11.22
CA PRO A 116 12.97 -8.85 -12.27
C PRO A 116 12.02 -10.06 -12.37
N ALA A 117 10.76 -9.83 -12.10
CA ALA A 117 9.75 -10.88 -12.13
C ALA A 117 8.63 -10.52 -13.08
N ARG A 118 7.98 -11.52 -13.68
CA ARG A 118 6.83 -11.34 -14.56
C ARG A 118 5.62 -12.02 -13.96
N ILE A 119 4.46 -11.37 -14.11
CA ILE A 119 3.18 -11.97 -13.74
C ILE A 119 2.16 -11.63 -14.83
N ARG A 120 1.27 -12.58 -15.14
CA ARG A 120 0.16 -12.40 -16.07
C ARG A 120 -1.16 -12.34 -15.32
N VAL A 121 -2.04 -11.42 -15.76
CA VAL A 121 -3.43 -11.31 -15.28
C VAL A 121 -4.30 -11.06 -16.50
N GLY A 122 -5.11 -12.02 -16.85
CA GLY A 122 -5.90 -11.97 -18.07
C GLY A 122 -5.02 -11.72 -19.31
N THR A 123 -5.23 -10.61 -20.02
CA THR A 123 -4.42 -10.21 -21.18
C THR A 123 -3.18 -9.40 -20.82
N ALA A 124 -3.10 -8.88 -19.60
CA ALA A 124 -1.99 -8.05 -19.13
C ALA A 124 -0.78 -8.93 -18.74
N THR A 125 0.41 -8.50 -19.13
CA THR A 125 1.68 -9.02 -18.61
C THR A 125 2.44 -7.89 -17.96
N LEU A 126 2.78 -8.07 -16.70
CA LEU A 126 3.52 -7.11 -15.89
C LEU A 126 4.92 -7.63 -15.65
N SER A 127 5.93 -6.77 -15.87
CA SER A 127 7.36 -7.08 -15.64
C SER A 127 7.87 -6.18 -14.53
N ALA A 128 7.82 -6.65 -13.30
CA ALA A 128 8.20 -5.89 -12.11
C ALA A 128 9.72 -5.77 -11.98
N GLN A 129 10.19 -4.56 -11.66
CA GLN A 129 11.53 -4.23 -11.20
C GLN A 129 11.39 -3.56 -9.82
N GLY A 130 10.94 -4.32 -8.84
CA GLY A 130 10.56 -3.88 -7.52
C GLY A 130 9.30 -4.57 -7.04
N ALA A 131 8.71 -4.11 -5.92
CA ALA A 131 7.52 -4.71 -5.36
C ALA A 131 6.26 -4.26 -6.10
N LEU A 132 5.43 -5.25 -6.52
CA LEU A 132 4.21 -5.01 -7.28
C LEU A 132 3.08 -5.90 -6.73
N ARG A 133 1.99 -5.28 -6.32
CA ARG A 133 0.74 -6.00 -6.02
C ARG A 133 -0.15 -6.06 -7.26
N VAL A 134 -0.78 -7.19 -7.46
CA VAL A 134 -1.76 -7.42 -8.52
C VAL A 134 -3.01 -8.06 -7.92
N ASP A 135 -4.17 -7.60 -8.32
CA ASP A 135 -5.48 -8.07 -7.82
C ASP A 135 -6.38 -8.36 -9.01
N VAL A 136 -6.87 -9.60 -9.09
CA VAL A 136 -7.74 -10.07 -10.19
C VAL A 136 -9.15 -9.53 -10.06
N ALA A 137 -9.68 -9.44 -8.83
CA ALA A 137 -11.07 -9.05 -8.62
C ALA A 137 -11.33 -7.58 -8.99
N SER A 138 -10.36 -6.72 -8.72
CA SER A 138 -10.40 -5.31 -9.10
C SER A 138 -9.71 -5.03 -10.44
N GLU A 139 -9.11 -6.04 -11.07
CA GLU A 139 -8.30 -5.92 -12.29
C GLU A 139 -7.25 -4.80 -12.16
N THR A 140 -6.53 -4.75 -11.04
CA THR A 140 -5.58 -3.66 -10.76
C THR A 140 -4.16 -4.16 -10.51
N ALA A 141 -3.21 -3.30 -10.83
CA ALA A 141 -1.82 -3.42 -10.42
C ALA A 141 -1.37 -2.17 -9.66
N VAL A 142 -0.60 -2.34 -8.59
CA VAL A 142 -0.08 -1.25 -7.73
C VAL A 142 1.41 -1.47 -7.52
N ALA A 143 2.24 -0.50 -7.89
CA ALA A 143 3.67 -0.55 -7.64
C ALA A 143 4.00 0.08 -6.27
N TYR A 144 4.56 -0.71 -5.35
CA TYR A 144 5.04 -0.24 -4.04
C TYR A 144 6.45 0.33 -4.12
N ALA A 145 7.31 -0.34 -4.90
CA ALA A 145 8.70 0.06 -5.07
C ALA A 145 9.13 -0.16 -6.51
N GLY A 146 10.08 0.65 -6.98
CA GLY A 146 10.61 0.54 -8.34
C GLY A 146 9.59 0.90 -9.42
N ARG A 147 9.48 0.04 -10.43
CA ARG A 147 8.58 0.20 -11.58
C ARG A 147 8.18 -1.14 -12.16
N ALA A 148 7.10 -1.17 -12.92
CA ALA A 148 6.71 -2.34 -13.69
C ALA A 148 6.49 -1.96 -15.15
N GLY A 149 7.08 -2.71 -16.06
CA GLY A 149 6.70 -2.70 -17.47
C GLY A 149 5.32 -3.31 -17.63
N VAL A 150 4.50 -2.75 -18.51
CA VAL A 150 3.11 -3.18 -18.74
C VAL A 150 2.96 -3.53 -20.21
N ALA A 151 2.43 -4.69 -20.50
CA ALA A 151 2.07 -5.13 -21.86
C ALA A 151 0.65 -5.68 -21.86
N GLY A 152 -0.07 -5.49 -22.97
CA GLY A 152 -1.45 -5.97 -23.14
C GLY A 152 -2.53 -5.03 -22.59
N VAL A 153 -2.16 -3.83 -22.14
CA VAL A 153 -3.09 -2.83 -21.58
C VAL A 153 -2.92 -1.49 -22.32
N GLY A 154 -3.50 -1.41 -23.52
CA GLY A 154 -3.50 -0.17 -24.32
C GLY A 154 -2.10 0.45 -24.52
N ASP A 155 -2.02 1.78 -24.37
CA ASP A 155 -0.79 2.56 -24.59
C ASP A 155 0.10 2.69 -23.34
N VAL A 156 -0.31 2.15 -22.20
CA VAL A 156 0.49 2.20 -20.97
C VAL A 156 1.62 1.18 -21.08
N SER A 157 2.87 1.65 -21.03
CA SER A 157 4.06 0.80 -21.09
C SER A 157 4.79 0.68 -19.75
N GLU A 158 4.54 1.58 -18.80
CA GLU A 158 5.21 1.59 -17.52
C GLU A 158 4.27 2.04 -16.39
N LEU A 159 4.33 1.32 -15.28
CA LEU A 159 3.71 1.68 -14.00
C LEU A 159 4.82 2.05 -13.01
N ARG A 160 4.80 3.29 -12.54
CA ARG A 160 5.77 3.81 -11.55
C ARG A 160 5.33 3.52 -10.12
N MET A 161 6.27 3.59 -9.21
CA MET A 161 6.04 3.52 -7.77
C MET A 161 4.89 4.46 -7.34
N LEU A 162 4.09 4.01 -6.38
CA LEU A 162 2.93 4.71 -5.81
C LEU A 162 1.81 5.00 -6.82
N ARG A 163 1.79 4.30 -7.93
CA ARG A 163 0.71 4.38 -8.92
C ARG A 163 -0.05 3.07 -8.99
N ARG A 164 -1.35 3.20 -9.23
CA ARG A 164 -2.27 2.12 -9.56
C ARG A 164 -2.61 2.20 -11.04
N LEU A 165 -2.74 1.06 -11.66
CA LEU A 165 -3.26 0.92 -13.02
C LEU A 165 -4.41 -0.07 -13.01
N VAL A 166 -5.56 0.32 -13.55
CA VAL A 166 -6.63 -0.62 -13.90
C VAL A 166 -6.23 -1.33 -15.20
N LEU A 167 -6.22 -2.66 -15.19
CA LEU A 167 -5.70 -3.49 -16.29
C LEU A 167 -6.71 -3.63 -17.44
N VAL A 168 -7.34 -2.52 -17.82
CA VAL A 168 -8.27 -2.43 -18.95
C VAL A 168 -7.75 -1.44 -20.00
N PRO A 169 -8.03 -1.65 -21.29
CA PRO A 169 -7.62 -0.72 -22.34
C PRO A 169 -8.13 0.70 -22.09
N GLY A 170 -7.25 1.69 -22.26
CA GLY A 170 -7.58 3.10 -22.12
C GLY A 170 -7.48 3.67 -20.70
N ALA A 171 -7.24 2.84 -19.68
CA ALA A 171 -6.94 3.32 -18.34
C ALA A 171 -5.51 3.88 -18.27
N GLY A 172 -5.36 5.01 -17.58
CA GLY A 172 -4.05 5.59 -17.26
C GLY A 172 -3.60 5.26 -15.83
N PRO A 173 -2.30 5.38 -15.54
CA PRO A 173 -1.83 5.27 -14.16
C PRO A 173 -2.40 6.41 -13.30
N GLU A 174 -2.91 6.08 -12.14
CA GLU A 174 -3.44 7.02 -11.15
C GLU A 174 -2.75 6.84 -9.79
N PRO A 175 -2.81 7.83 -8.89
CA PRO A 175 -2.33 7.66 -7.53
C PRO A 175 -2.96 6.46 -6.86
N ALA A 176 -2.14 5.65 -6.18
CA ALA A 176 -2.63 4.50 -5.44
C ALA A 176 -3.13 4.95 -4.06
N ALA A 177 -4.28 4.42 -3.65
CA ALA A 177 -4.73 4.47 -2.27
C ALA A 177 -4.11 3.28 -1.51
N PHE A 178 -3.59 3.55 -0.31
CA PHE A 178 -2.97 2.56 0.56
C PHE A 178 -3.68 2.53 1.90
N ASP A 179 -3.79 1.32 2.45
CA ASP A 179 -4.45 1.07 3.73
C ASP A 179 -3.42 0.63 4.77
N GLY A 180 -3.23 1.43 5.83
CA GLY A 180 -2.31 1.09 6.92
C GLY A 180 -2.70 -0.17 7.71
N ALA A 181 -3.91 -0.70 7.53
CA ALA A 181 -4.33 -1.98 8.08
C ALA A 181 -3.90 -3.16 7.21
N ASP A 182 -3.66 -2.96 5.91
CA ASP A 182 -3.14 -3.98 5.01
C ASP A 182 -1.68 -4.30 5.33
N GLU A 183 -1.33 -5.58 5.45
CA GLU A 183 0.01 -6.03 5.81
C GLU A 183 1.06 -5.63 4.76
N TRP A 184 0.74 -5.79 3.46
CA TRP A 184 1.66 -5.45 2.38
C TRP A 184 1.85 -3.94 2.27
N ASP A 185 0.76 -3.15 2.36
CA ASP A 185 0.83 -1.69 2.38
C ASP A 185 1.70 -1.21 3.54
N ARG A 186 1.50 -1.77 4.73
CA ARG A 186 2.29 -1.43 5.93
C ARG A 186 3.76 -1.86 5.80
N ARG A 187 4.05 -3.01 5.20
CA ARG A 187 5.43 -3.50 5.01
C ARG A 187 6.26 -2.56 4.15
N TYR A 188 5.68 -2.06 3.05
CA TYR A 188 6.40 -1.21 2.09
C TYR A 188 6.28 0.29 2.36
N LEU A 189 5.19 0.73 2.94
CA LEU A 189 4.82 2.15 3.01
C LEU A 189 4.46 2.60 4.43
N GLY A 190 4.58 1.74 5.44
CA GLY A 190 4.15 2.03 6.82
C GLY A 190 4.77 3.30 7.39
N GLU A 191 6.05 3.54 7.15
CA GLU A 191 6.73 4.78 7.56
C GLU A 191 6.16 6.01 6.85
N ALA A 192 5.92 5.92 5.53
CA ALA A 192 5.35 7.02 4.77
C ALA A 192 3.89 7.30 5.17
N ILE A 193 3.11 6.26 5.47
CA ILE A 193 1.74 6.39 5.95
C ILE A 193 1.73 7.09 7.33
N ALA A 194 2.51 6.60 8.29
CA ALA A 194 2.61 7.20 9.63
C ALA A 194 3.14 8.64 9.57
N PHE A 195 4.10 8.91 8.71
CA PHE A 195 4.60 10.25 8.45
C PHE A 195 3.52 11.16 7.86
N GLY A 196 2.69 10.62 6.95
CA GLY A 196 1.54 11.31 6.38
C GLY A 196 0.55 11.78 7.43
N GLU A 197 0.20 10.93 8.40
CA GLU A 197 -0.69 11.27 9.53
C GLU A 197 -0.15 12.44 10.35
N ARG A 198 1.17 12.47 10.59
CA ARG A 198 1.81 13.58 11.29
C ARG A 198 1.74 14.89 10.50
N LEU A 199 2.01 14.85 9.20
CA LEU A 199 1.90 16.02 8.32
C LEU A 199 0.46 16.54 8.23
N GLU A 200 -0.53 15.66 8.19
CA GLU A 200 -1.95 16.01 8.23
C GLU A 200 -2.33 16.74 9.53
N ALA A 201 -1.81 16.25 10.66
CA ALA A 201 -2.05 16.87 11.95
C ALA A 201 -1.45 18.29 12.02
N LEU A 202 -0.21 18.45 11.56
CA LEU A 202 0.46 19.74 11.47
C LEU A 202 -0.26 20.71 10.54
N ALA A 203 -0.67 20.27 9.35
CA ALA A 203 -1.40 21.09 8.40
C ALA A 203 -2.75 21.57 8.95
N ARG A 204 -3.49 20.70 9.63
CA ARG A 204 -4.76 21.06 10.27
C ARG A 204 -4.56 22.04 11.44
N GLY A 205 -3.60 21.78 12.31
CA GLY A 205 -3.25 22.66 13.41
C GLY A 205 -2.90 24.05 12.93
N TYR A 206 -1.96 24.13 12.00
CA TYR A 206 -1.55 25.41 11.41
C TYR A 206 -2.72 26.18 10.77
N THR A 207 -3.58 25.51 10.03
CA THR A 207 -4.77 26.13 9.44
C THR A 207 -5.70 26.70 10.52
N SER A 208 -5.87 25.98 11.64
CA SER A 208 -6.74 26.39 12.74
C SER A 208 -6.19 27.58 13.53
N ASP A 209 -4.86 27.72 13.62
CA ASP A 209 -4.20 28.77 14.37
C ASP A 209 -4.12 30.11 13.62
N LEU A 210 -4.36 30.09 12.31
CA LEU A 210 -4.35 31.29 11.51
C LEU A 210 -5.67 32.10 11.64
N PRO A 211 -5.57 33.44 11.68
CA PRO A 211 -6.77 34.27 11.66
C PRO A 211 -7.53 34.12 10.32
N PRO A 212 -8.84 34.39 10.28
CA PRO A 212 -9.61 34.35 9.05
C PRO A 212 -8.97 35.15 7.93
N GLY A 213 -8.72 34.51 6.77
CA GLY A 213 -8.01 35.11 5.64
C GLY A 213 -6.48 35.11 5.73
N GLY A 214 -5.90 34.65 6.83
CA GLY A 214 -4.46 34.46 6.95
C GLY A 214 -3.94 33.35 6.02
N GLY A 215 -2.66 33.45 5.65
CA GLY A 215 -1.99 32.41 4.87
C GLY A 215 -2.42 32.31 3.40
N ARG A 216 -2.75 33.43 2.75
CA ARG A 216 -3.25 33.44 1.38
C ARG A 216 -2.42 34.24 0.38
N SER A 217 -1.22 34.71 0.80
CA SER A 217 -0.36 35.47 -0.10
C SER A 217 1.02 34.82 -0.26
N VAL A 218 1.67 35.14 -1.36
CA VAL A 218 3.05 34.70 -1.67
C VAL A 218 4.01 35.19 -0.59
N GLU A 219 3.87 36.45 -0.17
CA GLU A 219 4.72 37.09 0.85
C GLU A 219 4.58 36.37 2.19
N PHE A 220 3.37 35.94 2.55
CA PHE A 220 3.14 35.16 3.75
C PHE A 220 3.92 33.85 3.73
N TYR A 221 3.81 33.06 2.63
CA TYR A 221 4.53 31.78 2.55
C TYR A 221 6.05 31.96 2.48
N ARG A 222 6.55 33.00 1.81
CA ARG A 222 7.98 33.33 1.81
C ARG A 222 8.49 33.68 3.19
N ALA A 223 7.70 34.39 3.99
CA ALA A 223 8.08 34.75 5.37
C ALA A 223 8.18 33.51 6.29
N VAL A 224 7.28 32.55 6.15
CA VAL A 224 7.28 31.33 6.98
C VAL A 224 8.16 30.20 6.42
N LEU A 225 8.44 30.23 5.13
CA LEU A 225 9.26 29.24 4.41
C LEU A 225 10.30 29.96 3.54
N PRO A 226 11.41 30.46 4.12
CA PRO A 226 12.40 31.32 3.41
C PRO A 226 13.00 30.68 2.16
N ALA A 227 13.05 29.34 2.07
CA ALA A 227 13.52 28.66 0.87
C ALA A 227 12.67 28.96 -0.39
N LEU A 228 11.46 29.48 -0.23
CA LEU A 228 10.64 29.97 -1.34
C LEU A 228 11.14 31.27 -1.97
N ASP A 229 12.05 32.01 -1.31
CA ASP A 229 12.65 33.20 -1.89
C ASP A 229 13.60 32.91 -3.06
N GLU A 230 14.17 31.69 -3.05
CA GLU A 230 15.02 31.19 -4.14
C GLU A 230 14.20 30.71 -5.34
N GLU A 231 12.92 30.40 -5.12
CA GLU A 231 12.01 29.86 -6.14
C GLU A 231 11.28 31.01 -6.86
N ARG A 232 11.88 31.48 -7.97
CA ARG A 232 11.31 32.57 -8.78
C ARG A 232 9.96 32.28 -9.37
N GLU A 233 9.65 31.00 -9.57
CA GLU A 233 8.39 30.52 -10.13
C GLU A 233 7.27 30.51 -9.10
N PHE A 234 7.57 30.68 -7.79
CA PHE A 234 6.55 30.77 -6.76
C PHE A 234 5.83 32.12 -6.82
N SER A 235 4.59 32.10 -7.27
CA SER A 235 3.79 33.27 -7.60
C SER A 235 2.32 33.07 -7.26
N THR A 236 1.53 34.13 -7.29
CA THR A 236 0.14 34.13 -6.86
C THR A 236 -0.76 33.18 -7.67
N ASP A 237 -0.43 32.92 -8.94
CA ASP A 237 -1.16 31.99 -9.81
C ASP A 237 -1.01 30.52 -9.39
N LEU A 238 -0.04 30.17 -8.54
CA LEU A 238 0.08 28.84 -7.95
C LEU A 238 -0.77 28.66 -6.70
N LEU A 239 -1.17 29.75 -6.05
CA LEU A 239 -1.97 29.69 -4.84
C LEU A 239 -3.45 29.47 -5.15
N ASP A 240 -3.98 28.37 -4.67
CA ASP A 240 -5.41 28.09 -4.70
C ASP A 240 -6.07 28.65 -3.43
N PRO A 241 -6.94 29.67 -3.53
CA PRO A 241 -7.58 30.28 -2.37
C PRO A 241 -8.56 29.36 -1.63
N SER A 242 -8.99 28.27 -2.26
CA SER A 242 -9.86 27.26 -1.65
C SER A 242 -9.09 26.24 -0.82
N ARG A 243 -7.78 26.13 -1.02
CA ARG A 243 -6.96 25.18 -0.30
C ARG A 243 -6.62 25.71 1.10
N PRO A 244 -6.72 24.83 2.15
CA PRO A 244 -6.32 25.19 3.49
C PRO A 244 -4.87 25.66 3.56
N PRO A 245 -4.55 26.73 4.30
CA PRO A 245 -3.18 27.25 4.40
C PRO A 245 -2.14 26.23 4.83
N GLY A 246 -2.49 25.32 5.76
CA GLY A 246 -1.58 24.27 6.20
C GLY A 246 -1.27 23.25 5.10
N GLU A 247 -2.24 22.92 4.26
CA GLU A 247 -1.97 22.06 3.10
C GLU A 247 -1.06 22.76 2.07
N THR A 248 -1.27 24.06 1.87
CA THR A 248 -0.39 24.85 1.00
C THR A 248 1.03 24.90 1.56
N LEU A 249 1.19 25.06 2.89
CA LEU A 249 2.50 25.06 3.54
C LEU A 249 3.24 23.72 3.37
N VAL A 250 2.55 22.60 3.67
CA VAL A 250 3.14 21.27 3.52
C VAL A 250 3.51 21.00 2.06
N GLY A 251 2.61 21.28 1.13
CA GLY A 251 2.88 21.11 -0.31
C GLY A 251 4.02 21.97 -0.81
N ALA A 252 4.11 23.22 -0.34
CA ALA A 252 5.23 24.12 -0.65
C ALA A 252 6.56 23.58 -0.14
N ALA A 253 6.61 23.11 1.12
CA ALA A 253 7.81 22.52 1.71
C ALA A 253 8.27 21.26 0.95
N ILE A 254 7.35 20.42 0.51
CA ILE A 254 7.65 19.26 -0.36
C ILE A 254 8.19 19.72 -1.71
N ALA A 255 7.53 20.69 -2.37
CA ALA A 255 7.94 21.16 -3.69
C ALA A 255 9.32 21.82 -3.67
N VAL A 256 9.67 22.56 -2.61
CA VAL A 256 11.00 23.17 -2.43
C VAL A 256 12.09 22.10 -2.27
N GLN A 257 11.84 21.07 -1.47
CA GLN A 257 12.81 20.00 -1.19
C GLN A 257 12.88 18.93 -2.29
N GLY A 258 11.87 18.84 -3.14
CA GLY A 258 11.83 17.91 -4.26
C GLY A 258 12.96 18.15 -5.25
N ARG A 259 13.42 17.07 -5.92
CA ARG A 259 14.62 17.11 -6.77
C ARG A 259 14.34 16.94 -8.27
N ARG A 260 13.08 16.77 -8.67
CA ARG A 260 12.69 16.47 -10.06
C ARG A 260 12.10 17.71 -10.73
N GLY A 261 12.51 17.99 -11.96
CA GLY A 261 11.94 19.06 -12.76
C GLY A 261 12.13 20.47 -12.18
N THR A 262 11.36 21.43 -12.71
CA THR A 262 11.28 22.80 -12.19
C THR A 262 10.44 22.85 -10.91
N PHE A 263 10.48 23.98 -10.19
CA PHE A 263 9.61 24.17 -9.02
C PHE A 263 8.12 24.08 -9.42
N ARG A 264 7.74 24.67 -10.55
CA ARG A 264 6.36 24.64 -11.05
C ARG A 264 5.90 23.22 -11.38
N ASP A 265 6.78 22.40 -11.95
CA ASP A 265 6.46 20.99 -12.24
C ASP A 265 6.23 20.22 -10.93
N ARG A 266 7.15 20.36 -9.96
CA ARG A 266 7.01 19.74 -8.64
C ARG A 266 5.74 20.17 -7.93
N TRP A 267 5.44 21.47 -7.94
CA TRP A 267 4.21 22.01 -7.38
C TRP A 267 2.96 21.37 -7.98
N ALA A 268 2.91 21.32 -9.32
CA ALA A 268 1.79 20.71 -10.03
C ALA A 268 1.63 19.23 -9.69
N GLU A 269 2.73 18.46 -9.67
CA GLU A 269 2.72 17.04 -9.32
C GLU A 269 2.29 16.79 -7.87
N VAL A 270 2.83 17.55 -6.91
CA VAL A 270 2.49 17.50 -5.48
C VAL A 270 0.99 17.66 -5.27
N PHE A 271 0.39 18.70 -5.85
CA PHE A 271 -1.02 18.96 -5.65
C PHE A 271 -1.94 18.11 -6.53
N ALA A 272 -1.49 17.65 -7.68
CA ALA A 272 -2.21 16.65 -8.46
C ALA A 272 -2.29 15.31 -7.70
N PHE A 273 -1.17 14.85 -7.12
CA PHE A 273 -1.14 13.61 -6.34
C PHE A 273 -1.97 13.73 -5.06
N ARG A 274 -1.86 14.86 -4.35
CA ARG A 274 -2.70 15.15 -3.17
C ARG A 274 -4.19 15.22 -3.54
N GLY A 275 -4.53 15.90 -4.61
CA GLY A 275 -5.91 16.04 -5.10
C GLY A 275 -6.55 14.72 -5.53
N ALA A 276 -5.74 13.75 -5.93
CA ALA A 276 -6.19 12.38 -6.21
C ALA A 276 -6.31 11.50 -4.94
N GLY A 277 -6.13 12.07 -3.73
CA GLY A 277 -6.37 11.39 -2.46
C GLY A 277 -5.13 10.82 -1.78
N ALA A 278 -3.91 11.07 -2.29
CA ALA A 278 -2.70 10.59 -1.64
C ALA A 278 -2.45 11.29 -0.29
N ALA A 279 -2.04 10.53 0.73
CA ALA A 279 -1.57 11.08 2.00
C ALA A 279 -0.26 11.86 1.80
N TRP A 280 -0.01 12.90 2.61
CA TRP A 280 1.18 13.76 2.47
C TRP A 280 2.51 13.01 2.56
N GLY A 281 2.60 11.94 3.35
CA GLY A 281 3.81 11.12 3.42
C GLY A 281 4.12 10.39 2.10
N LEU A 282 3.09 9.96 1.38
CA LEU A 282 3.24 9.35 0.06
C LEU A 282 3.60 10.39 -1.00
N VAL A 283 3.05 11.62 -0.89
CA VAL A 283 3.43 12.74 -1.77
C VAL A 283 4.90 13.08 -1.56
N ALA A 284 5.38 13.14 -0.32
CA ALA A 284 6.79 13.40 -0.01
C ALA A 284 7.70 12.28 -0.56
N LEU A 285 7.29 11.02 -0.39
CA LEU A 285 8.02 9.86 -0.92
C LEU A 285 8.09 9.89 -2.46
N ASP A 286 6.99 10.20 -3.15
CA ASP A 286 6.96 10.34 -4.61
C ASP A 286 7.93 11.41 -5.12
N GLN A 287 8.04 12.53 -4.40
CA GLN A 287 8.96 13.62 -4.72
C GLN A 287 10.42 13.35 -4.28
N GLY A 288 10.67 12.20 -3.64
CA GLY A 288 12.00 11.83 -3.13
C GLY A 288 12.47 12.70 -1.96
N VAL A 289 11.53 13.23 -1.18
CA VAL A 289 11.79 14.08 -0.02
C VAL A 289 11.90 13.23 1.24
N SER A 290 12.98 13.42 1.99
CA SER A 290 13.21 12.72 3.25
C SER A 290 12.34 13.29 4.37
N SER A 291 11.80 12.40 5.24
CA SER A 291 10.85 12.76 6.29
C SER A 291 11.43 13.73 7.33
N ALA A 292 12.65 13.48 7.82
CA ALA A 292 13.22 14.29 8.90
C ALA A 292 13.49 15.75 8.48
N PRO A 293 14.17 16.07 7.36
CA PRO A 293 14.34 17.44 6.91
C PRO A 293 13.03 18.15 6.59
N LEU A 294 12.05 17.43 6.02
CA LEU A 294 10.74 18.02 5.73
C LEU A 294 10.02 18.42 7.00
N LEU A 295 10.03 17.53 8.00
CA LEU A 295 9.39 17.79 9.28
C LEU A 295 10.02 18.99 9.99
N GLU A 296 11.36 19.04 10.07
CA GLU A 296 12.11 20.18 10.62
C GLU A 296 11.71 21.49 9.94
N THR A 297 11.65 21.49 8.61
CA THR A 297 11.26 22.67 7.84
C THR A 297 9.84 23.15 8.18
N ILE A 298 8.89 22.21 8.30
CA ILE A 298 7.50 22.54 8.62
C ILE A 298 7.37 23.00 10.08
N GLU A 299 8.02 22.33 11.04
CA GLU A 299 8.00 22.70 12.45
C GLU A 299 8.61 24.09 12.70
N LEU A 300 9.67 24.43 12.01
CA LEU A 300 10.24 25.78 12.02
C LEU A 300 9.27 26.80 11.42
N ALA A 301 8.62 26.49 10.31
CA ALA A 301 7.66 27.39 9.66
C ALA A 301 6.45 27.70 10.53
N ILE A 302 6.00 26.74 11.36
CA ILE A 302 4.88 26.93 12.30
C ILE A 302 5.33 27.42 13.68
N GLY A 303 6.64 27.69 13.87
CA GLY A 303 7.19 28.21 15.14
C GLY A 303 7.33 27.16 16.23
N ILE A 304 7.29 25.89 15.92
CA ILE A 304 7.57 24.77 16.83
C ILE A 304 9.08 24.49 16.76
N PRO A 305 9.83 24.54 17.87
CA PRO A 305 11.24 24.17 17.84
C PRO A 305 11.41 22.71 17.37
N PRO A 306 12.41 22.44 16.49
CA PRO A 306 12.62 21.10 15.99
C PRO A 306 12.77 20.09 17.14
N SER A 307 12.02 19.03 17.09
CA SER A 307 12.13 17.93 18.06
C SER A 307 13.52 17.33 17.93
N SER A 308 14.34 17.39 18.97
CA SER A 308 15.60 16.63 19.01
C SER A 308 15.31 15.17 18.65
N PRO A 309 16.07 14.56 17.74
CA PRO A 309 15.93 13.15 17.44
C PRO A 309 16.02 12.39 18.78
N ALA A 310 15.00 11.62 19.09
CA ALA A 310 14.98 10.83 20.32
C ALA A 310 16.24 9.96 20.36
N ALA A 311 17.11 10.24 21.32
CA ALA A 311 18.32 9.48 21.58
C ALA A 311 17.98 8.14 22.29
N ASP A 312 16.96 7.44 21.80
CA ASP A 312 16.47 6.17 22.34
C ASP A 312 16.30 5.11 21.25
N ALA A 313 17.41 4.89 20.52
CA ALA A 313 17.64 3.51 20.10
C ALA A 313 18.46 2.86 21.20
N PRO A 314 18.00 1.79 21.88
CA PRO A 314 18.86 1.05 22.81
C PRO A 314 20.02 0.50 22.00
N SER A 315 21.19 1.11 22.18
CA SER A 315 22.43 0.55 21.70
C SER A 315 22.59 -0.81 22.38
N THR A 316 22.28 -1.88 21.67
CA THR A 316 22.59 -3.24 22.06
C THR A 316 24.12 -3.38 21.99
N THR A 317 24.80 -2.92 23.05
CA THR A 317 26.20 -3.19 23.24
C THR A 317 26.33 -4.67 23.58
N THR A 318 26.69 -5.47 22.60
CA THR A 318 27.12 -6.85 22.81
C THR A 318 28.40 -6.83 23.64
N THR A 319 28.27 -6.90 24.95
CA THR A 319 29.40 -7.07 25.87
C THR A 319 29.82 -8.50 25.78
N THR A 320 30.94 -8.74 25.10
CA THR A 320 31.71 -9.99 25.18
C THR A 320 32.21 -10.13 26.62
N ALA A 321 31.64 -11.07 27.36
CA ALA A 321 32.07 -11.40 28.72
C ALA A 321 33.46 -12.03 28.68
N GLY A 322 34.46 -11.36 29.27
CA GLY A 322 35.70 -11.91 29.72
C GLY A 322 35.58 -12.29 31.21
N PRO A 323 36.20 -13.37 31.68
CA PRO A 323 36.07 -13.86 33.06
C PRO A 323 37.01 -13.12 34.02
N GLY A 324 36.50 -12.63 35.13
CA GLY A 324 37.38 -12.08 36.17
C GLY A 324 36.68 -11.47 37.38
N THR A 325 36.58 -12.27 38.43
CA THR A 325 36.75 -11.96 39.87
C THR A 325 35.65 -11.14 40.59
N THR A 326 35.02 -11.86 41.51
CA THR A 326 34.14 -11.48 42.65
C THR A 326 34.63 -10.30 43.50
N THR A 327 33.71 -9.41 43.85
CA THR A 327 33.66 -8.80 45.22
C THR A 327 32.20 -8.40 45.54
N SER A 328 31.70 -9.01 46.61
CA SER A 328 30.37 -8.73 47.20
C SER A 328 30.36 -7.38 47.89
N THR A 329 29.31 -6.59 47.68
CA THR A 329 28.93 -5.55 48.66
C THR A 329 27.40 -5.50 48.71
N THR A 330 26.89 -5.84 49.87
CA THR A 330 25.49 -5.86 50.32
C THR A 330 25.01 -4.43 50.50
N GLY A 331 23.98 -4.03 49.86
CA GLY A 331 23.27 -2.77 50.04
C GLY A 331 21.74 -2.98 49.96
N SER A 332 21.13 -3.20 51.09
CA SER A 332 19.68 -3.28 51.23
C SER A 332 19.03 -1.90 50.99
N THR A 333 18.15 -1.82 50.03
CA THR A 333 17.22 -0.65 49.94
C THR A 333 15.78 -1.18 49.91
N THR A 334 15.07 -0.89 50.97
CA THR A 334 13.65 -1.19 51.21
C THR A 334 12.81 -0.28 50.35
N THR A 335 12.09 -0.81 49.36
CA THR A 335 11.10 -0.04 48.61
C THR A 335 9.72 -0.33 49.15
N THR A 336 9.11 0.69 49.76
CA THR A 336 7.73 0.70 50.25
C THR A 336 6.79 0.78 49.04
N THR A 337 5.98 -0.26 48.85
CA THR A 337 4.91 -0.29 47.86
C THR A 337 3.66 0.38 48.40
N ALA A 338 3.19 1.43 47.73
CA ALA A 338 1.89 2.03 48.00
C ALA A 338 0.80 1.26 47.21
N PRO A 339 -0.42 1.09 47.78
CA PRO A 339 -1.52 0.41 47.13
C PRO A 339 -2.14 1.25 46.00
N PRO A 340 -2.74 0.63 44.97
CA PRO A 340 -3.39 1.33 43.87
C PRO A 340 -4.71 1.96 44.29
N PRO A 341 -5.11 3.10 43.67
CA PRO A 341 -6.41 3.71 43.94
C PRO A 341 -7.55 2.95 43.23
N ASP A 342 -8.69 2.95 43.90
CA ASP A 342 -9.95 2.29 43.54
C ASP A 342 -10.46 2.71 42.16
N ALA A 343 -11.01 1.73 41.42
CA ALA A 343 -11.71 1.90 40.17
C ALA A 343 -13.06 2.62 40.38
N PRO A 344 -13.47 3.53 39.50
CA PRO A 344 -14.79 4.13 39.56
C PRO A 344 -15.90 3.17 39.12
N GLU A 345 -16.96 3.15 39.91
CA GLU A 345 -18.20 2.40 39.72
C GLU A 345 -18.90 2.79 38.40
N ARG A 346 -19.42 1.75 37.71
CA ARG A 346 -20.21 1.85 36.50
C ARG A 346 -21.67 2.21 36.84
N PRO A 347 -22.28 3.23 36.21
CA PRO A 347 -23.70 3.50 36.38
C PRO A 347 -24.58 2.51 35.61
N PRO A 348 -25.81 2.20 36.05
CA PRO A 348 -26.68 1.22 35.43
C PRO A 348 -27.48 1.81 34.27
N GLY A 349 -27.59 1.00 33.22
CA GLY A 349 -28.70 0.81 32.29
C GLY A 349 -29.40 2.06 31.72
N GLY A 350 -29.14 2.38 30.45
CA GLY A 350 -29.99 3.24 29.64
C GLY A 350 -30.36 2.50 28.33
N LEU A 351 -31.65 2.51 27.99
CA LEU A 351 -32.31 1.85 26.87
C LEU A 351 -31.66 2.17 25.52
N LEU A 352 -31.60 1.16 24.68
CA LEU A 352 -31.22 1.26 23.25
C LEU A 352 -32.38 1.86 22.46
N ASP A 353 -32.18 3.02 21.84
CA ASP A 353 -32.97 3.52 20.72
C ASP A 353 -32.44 2.91 19.40
N PRO A 354 -33.30 2.49 18.48
CA PRO A 354 -32.86 1.91 17.21
C PRO A 354 -32.35 3.01 16.26
N VAL A 355 -31.09 2.84 15.83
CA VAL A 355 -30.47 3.64 14.75
C VAL A 355 -31.14 3.26 13.43
N VAL A 356 -31.82 4.23 12.83
CA VAL A 356 -32.40 4.15 11.48
C VAL A 356 -31.28 4.22 10.44
N ASP A 357 -31.22 3.21 9.58
CA ASP A 357 -30.23 3.01 8.53
C ASP A 357 -30.57 3.89 7.29
N PRO A 358 -29.74 4.86 6.85
CA PRO A 358 -30.05 5.77 5.74
C PRO A 358 -29.58 5.28 4.35
N VAL A 359 -29.23 4.00 4.16
CA VAL A 359 -28.62 3.53 2.89
C VAL A 359 -29.63 2.92 1.91
N GLY A 360 -30.93 2.82 2.25
CA GLY A 360 -31.95 2.17 1.42
C GLY A 360 -32.46 2.96 0.19
N GLY A 361 -32.08 4.22 0.01
CA GLY A 361 -32.76 5.12 -0.95
C GLY A 361 -32.05 5.37 -2.30
N LEU A 362 -30.86 4.85 -2.52
CA LEU A 362 -30.04 5.23 -3.70
C LEU A 362 -30.04 4.22 -4.86
N LEU A 363 -30.61 3.04 -4.67
CA LEU A 363 -30.63 1.97 -5.70
C LEU A 363 -31.89 1.95 -6.57
N ASP A 364 -32.98 2.61 -6.16
CA ASP A 364 -34.23 2.64 -6.96
C ASP A 364 -34.22 3.68 -8.10
N GLY A 365 -33.30 4.64 -8.08
CA GLY A 365 -33.23 5.70 -9.12
C GLY A 365 -32.47 5.30 -10.39
N LEU A 366 -31.67 4.25 -10.38
CA LEU A 366 -30.79 3.89 -11.50
C LEU A 366 -31.37 2.84 -12.45
N LEU A 367 -32.45 2.17 -12.06
CA LEU A 367 -33.08 1.09 -12.85
C LEU A 367 -34.09 1.61 -13.90
N HIS A 368 -34.52 2.87 -13.82
CA HIS A 368 -35.49 3.47 -14.78
C HIS A 368 -34.86 4.18 -15.99
N GLN A 369 -33.53 4.28 -16.07
CA GLN A 369 -32.84 4.97 -17.20
C GLN A 369 -32.22 4.04 -18.26
N LEU A 370 -32.35 2.73 -18.15
CA LEU A 370 -31.66 1.78 -19.04
C LEU A 370 -32.58 0.88 -19.90
N LEU A 371 -33.87 1.16 -19.99
CA LEU A 371 -34.75 0.46 -20.94
C LEU A 371 -35.24 1.44 -22.02
N PRO A 372 -34.80 1.32 -23.29
CA PRO A 372 -35.45 2.02 -24.37
C PRO A 372 -36.80 1.35 -24.68
N GLU A 373 -37.86 2.16 -24.64
CA GLU A 373 -39.15 1.77 -25.21
C GLU A 373 -39.02 1.69 -26.75
N GLY A 374 -39.30 0.53 -27.28
CA GLY A 374 -39.38 0.23 -28.68
C GLY A 374 -40.29 -0.95 -28.91
#